data_d47950d9113f12f7375b7afd585ae21a
#
_entry.id   d47950d9113f12f7375b7afd585ae21a
#
_cell.length_a   1.000
_cell.length_b   1.000
_cell.length_c   1.000
_cell.angle_alpha   90.00
_cell.angle_beta   90.00
_cell.angle_gamma   90.00
#
_symmetry.space_group_name_H-M   'P 1'
#
loop_
_entity.id
_entity.type
_entity.pdbx_description
1 polymer ?
#
loop_
_entity_poly.entity_id
_entity_poly.type
_entity_poly.pdbx_seq_one_letter_code
_entity_poly.pdbx_strand_id
1 'polypeptide(L)'
;MFIVDSYALAVVFCFVTMLCWGSWGNTQKMAAKTWRYELFYWDYVIGMFLFALILSLTMGSFGSEGRPFLQDLGQASGANIASALLGGVIFNASNILLSASTALAGMAVAFPLGVGLALVLGVIINYAGAPKGDPVILFVGVALIVAAIVCNGIASGRMQKGAGGNSNSRKGIVLAMVAGVLMSFFYRFVAAAMDLDHFENLTAGMLTPYSALFILSAGVLLSNFVFNTYVMKRPFVGAPVSYREYFTGSGTTHLVGMLGGAVWCLGTAFSYIAAGKAGAAISYALGQGAPMVAAVWGVFVWKEFRGAGRSVGWLLAVMFLFFILGLACIILSGGN
;
A
#
# COMPACT_ATOMS: atom_id res chain seq x y z
N MET A 1 -17.03 -5.11 17.34
CA MET A 1 -15.72 -5.15 16.69
C MET A 1 -14.69 -4.38 17.51
N PHE A 2 -13.40 -4.54 17.20
CA PHE A 2 -12.36 -3.69 17.79
C PHE A 2 -12.31 -2.33 17.08
N ILE A 3 -12.27 -1.21 17.81
CA ILE A 3 -12.10 0.16 17.30
C ILE A 3 -11.00 0.87 18.07
N VAL A 4 -10.49 1.97 17.50
CA VAL A 4 -9.53 2.86 18.16
C VAL A 4 -10.28 4.05 18.75
N ASP A 5 -10.05 4.33 20.03
CA ASP A 5 -10.74 5.35 20.82
C ASP A 5 -10.00 6.69 20.91
N SER A 6 -8.70 6.71 20.59
CA SER A 6 -7.86 7.91 20.69
C SER A 6 -7.04 8.20 19.44
N TYR A 7 -6.77 9.49 19.18
CA TYR A 7 -5.91 9.93 18.10
C TYR A 7 -4.48 9.36 18.22
N ALA A 8 -3.93 9.32 19.44
CA ALA A 8 -2.60 8.78 19.69
C ALA A 8 -2.50 7.30 19.27
N LEU A 9 -3.50 6.49 19.61
CA LEU A 9 -3.54 5.07 19.21
C LEU A 9 -3.74 4.93 17.70
N ALA A 10 -4.54 5.81 17.08
CA ALA A 10 -4.68 5.86 15.61
C ALA A 10 -3.33 6.14 14.93
N VAL A 11 -2.53 7.07 15.45
CA VAL A 11 -1.17 7.33 14.95
C VAL A 11 -0.27 6.10 15.07
N VAL A 12 -0.31 5.37 16.19
CA VAL A 12 0.43 4.10 16.35
C VAL A 12 0.02 3.09 15.27
N PHE A 13 -1.28 2.96 14.99
CA PHE A 13 -1.79 2.08 13.94
C PHE A 13 -1.30 2.52 12.55
N CYS A 14 -1.25 3.82 12.28
CA CYS A 14 -0.67 4.35 11.04
C CYS A 14 0.83 4.04 10.92
N PHE A 15 1.60 4.03 12.01
CA PHE A 15 2.99 3.57 11.99
C PHE A 15 3.11 2.08 11.66
N VAL A 16 2.25 1.23 12.22
CA VAL A 16 2.21 -0.20 11.85
C VAL A 16 1.84 -0.36 10.37
N THR A 17 0.87 0.43 9.86
CA THR A 17 0.55 0.50 8.43
C THR A 17 1.79 0.80 7.60
N MET A 18 2.53 1.86 7.96
CA MET A 18 3.75 2.28 7.29
C MET A 18 4.82 1.18 7.27
N LEU A 19 5.02 0.48 8.41
CA LEU A 19 5.93 -0.66 8.51
C LEU A 19 5.51 -1.80 7.59
N CYS A 20 4.22 -2.16 7.58
CA CYS A 20 3.68 -3.23 6.76
C CYS A 20 3.78 -2.89 5.27
N TRP A 21 3.33 -1.70 4.85
CA TRP A 21 3.36 -1.28 3.45
C TRP A 21 4.79 -1.10 2.92
N GLY A 22 5.74 -0.72 3.78
CA GLY A 22 7.15 -0.61 3.40
C GLY A 22 7.91 -1.93 3.40
N SER A 23 7.34 -2.99 3.98
CA SER A 23 8.02 -4.29 4.17
C SER A 23 7.56 -5.39 3.23
N TRP A 24 6.30 -5.40 2.74
CA TRP A 24 5.78 -6.49 1.92
C TRP A 24 6.60 -6.76 0.65
N GLY A 25 7.18 -5.72 0.04
CA GLY A 25 8.01 -5.87 -1.15
C GLY A 25 9.27 -6.72 -0.95
N ASN A 26 9.71 -6.91 0.31
CA ASN A 26 10.82 -7.82 0.61
C ASN A 26 10.44 -9.28 0.34
N THR A 27 9.18 -9.69 0.53
CA THR A 27 8.72 -11.05 0.21
C THR A 27 8.78 -11.31 -1.30
N GLN A 28 8.41 -10.31 -2.13
CA GLN A 28 8.62 -10.40 -3.58
C GLN A 28 10.11 -10.54 -3.93
N LYS A 29 10.98 -9.77 -3.29
CA LYS A 29 12.43 -9.84 -3.49
C LYS A 29 13.01 -11.20 -3.06
N MET A 30 12.51 -11.77 -1.97
CA MET A 30 12.90 -13.12 -1.52
C MET A 30 12.46 -14.19 -2.51
N ALA A 31 11.23 -14.10 -3.02
CA ALA A 31 10.68 -15.04 -4.00
C ALA A 31 11.33 -14.91 -5.38
N ALA A 32 11.80 -13.73 -5.78
CA ALA A 32 12.30 -13.43 -7.13
C ALA A 32 13.47 -14.29 -7.61
N LYS A 33 14.15 -15.01 -6.72
CA LYS A 33 15.23 -15.96 -7.09
C LYS A 33 14.71 -17.23 -7.81
N THR A 34 13.49 -17.64 -7.51
CA THR A 34 12.88 -18.89 -8.02
C THR A 34 11.51 -18.68 -8.64
N TRP A 35 10.93 -17.50 -8.48
CA TRP A 35 9.53 -17.23 -8.79
C TRP A 35 9.38 -15.89 -9.50
N ARG A 36 8.77 -15.90 -10.67
CA ARG A 36 8.46 -14.66 -11.40
C ARG A 36 7.37 -13.88 -10.69
N TYR A 37 7.37 -12.53 -10.82
CA TYR A 37 6.44 -11.66 -10.10
C TYR A 37 4.97 -11.95 -10.45
N GLU A 38 4.66 -12.40 -11.66
CA GLU A 38 3.30 -12.76 -12.08
C GLU A 38 2.76 -13.96 -11.30
N LEU A 39 3.63 -14.91 -10.97
CA LEU A 39 3.27 -16.09 -10.16
C LEU A 39 3.20 -15.72 -8.68
N PHE A 40 4.18 -14.97 -8.17
CA PHE A 40 4.19 -14.41 -6.81
C PHE A 40 2.91 -13.63 -6.52
N TYR A 41 2.42 -12.85 -7.48
CA TYR A 41 1.28 -11.97 -7.30
C TYR A 41 -0.03 -12.73 -7.05
N TRP A 42 -0.17 -13.98 -7.52
CA TRP A 42 -1.29 -14.84 -7.14
C TRP A 42 -1.28 -15.16 -5.66
N ASP A 43 -0.15 -15.59 -5.14
CA ASP A 43 -0.02 -15.91 -3.71
C ASP A 43 -0.23 -14.67 -2.83
N TYR A 44 0.30 -13.54 -3.27
CA TYR A 44 0.09 -12.25 -2.59
C TYR A 44 -1.40 -11.89 -2.48
N VAL A 45 -2.16 -12.02 -3.55
CA VAL A 45 -3.59 -11.73 -3.57
C VAL A 45 -4.39 -12.74 -2.72
N ILE A 46 -4.05 -14.03 -2.81
CA ILE A 46 -4.67 -15.06 -1.98
C ILE A 46 -4.38 -14.82 -0.50
N GLY A 47 -3.13 -14.53 -0.15
CA GLY A 47 -2.73 -14.23 1.23
C GLY A 47 -3.44 -13.00 1.79
N MET A 48 -3.61 -11.95 0.97
CA MET A 48 -4.37 -10.75 1.31
C MET A 48 -5.83 -11.09 1.63
N PHE A 49 -6.51 -11.83 0.74
CA PHE A 49 -7.91 -12.19 0.90
C PHE A 49 -8.15 -13.08 2.12
N LEU A 50 -7.34 -14.11 2.30
CA LEU A 50 -7.46 -15.02 3.46
C LEU A 50 -7.22 -14.28 4.77
N PHE A 51 -6.22 -13.39 4.81
CA PHE A 51 -5.93 -12.62 6.02
C PHE A 51 -7.01 -11.58 6.31
N ALA A 52 -7.58 -10.93 5.29
CA ALA A 52 -8.75 -10.05 5.44
C ALA A 52 -9.95 -10.80 6.04
N LEU A 53 -10.21 -12.02 5.57
CA LEU A 53 -11.28 -12.87 6.12
C LEU A 53 -11.02 -13.21 7.58
N ILE A 54 -9.79 -13.61 7.95
CA ILE A 54 -9.41 -13.91 9.33
C ILE A 54 -9.61 -12.69 10.23
N LEU A 55 -9.11 -11.50 9.82
CA LEU A 55 -9.29 -10.29 10.61
C LEU A 55 -10.77 -9.90 10.77
N SER A 56 -11.56 -10.07 9.73
CA SER A 56 -12.99 -9.76 9.76
C SER A 56 -13.76 -10.70 10.70
N LEU A 57 -13.45 -12.00 10.67
CA LEU A 57 -14.06 -13.00 11.55
C LEU A 57 -13.55 -12.92 12.99
N THR A 58 -12.40 -12.31 13.25
CA THR A 58 -11.82 -12.14 14.59
C THR A 58 -12.02 -10.73 15.11
N MET A 59 -11.11 -9.80 14.85
CA MET A 59 -11.17 -8.41 15.33
C MET A 59 -12.44 -7.68 14.87
N GLY A 60 -12.94 -7.98 13.69
CA GLY A 60 -14.18 -7.43 13.14
C GLY A 60 -15.46 -8.00 13.73
N SER A 61 -15.39 -9.12 14.48
CA SER A 61 -16.55 -9.81 15.04
C SER A 61 -16.56 -9.85 16.56
N PHE A 62 -15.39 -9.81 17.21
CA PHE A 62 -15.26 -9.83 18.65
C PHE A 62 -14.95 -8.42 19.19
N GLY A 63 -15.75 -7.96 20.14
CA GLY A 63 -15.64 -6.65 20.77
C GLY A 63 -17.00 -6.11 21.15
N SER A 64 -17.02 -5.07 21.99
CA SER A 64 -18.23 -4.43 22.50
C SER A 64 -18.81 -3.35 21.58
N GLU A 65 -18.00 -2.84 20.67
CA GLU A 65 -18.34 -1.67 19.87
C GLU A 65 -18.67 -2.02 18.40
N GLY A 66 -19.47 -1.16 17.78
CA GLY A 66 -19.85 -1.25 16.37
C GLY A 66 -20.58 -2.56 16.00
N ARG A 67 -20.73 -2.79 14.70
CA ARG A 67 -21.42 -3.99 14.18
C ARG A 67 -20.43 -5.14 13.92
N PRO A 68 -20.75 -6.38 14.33
CA PRO A 68 -19.99 -7.56 13.95
C PRO A 68 -19.99 -7.79 12.42
N PHE A 69 -18.92 -8.36 11.89
CA PHE A 69 -18.66 -8.49 10.46
C PHE A 69 -19.82 -9.07 9.64
N LEU A 70 -20.40 -10.21 10.04
CA LEU A 70 -21.50 -10.84 9.27
C LEU A 70 -22.76 -10.00 9.28
N GLN A 71 -23.07 -9.37 10.41
CA GLN A 71 -24.21 -8.46 10.52
C GLN A 71 -24.00 -7.21 9.65
N ASP A 72 -22.77 -6.70 9.63
CA ASP A 72 -22.40 -5.54 8.84
C ASP A 72 -22.53 -5.81 7.34
N LEU A 73 -22.04 -6.97 6.87
CA LEU A 73 -22.24 -7.39 5.47
C LEU A 73 -23.71 -7.53 5.09
N GLY A 74 -24.54 -8.06 6.00
CA GLY A 74 -25.97 -8.31 5.72
C GLY A 74 -26.79 -7.03 5.58
N GLN A 75 -26.38 -5.90 6.16
CA GLN A 75 -27.08 -4.61 6.10
C GLN A 75 -26.46 -3.62 5.11
N ALA A 76 -25.24 -3.91 4.60
CA ALA A 76 -24.50 -3.02 3.73
C ALA A 76 -25.28 -2.66 2.46
N SER A 77 -25.28 -1.37 2.07
CA SER A 77 -25.92 -0.96 0.84
C SER A 77 -25.13 -1.46 -0.39
N GLY A 78 -25.82 -1.81 -1.47
CA GLY A 78 -25.17 -2.22 -2.71
C GLY A 78 -24.20 -1.17 -3.27
N ALA A 79 -24.48 0.13 -3.06
CA ALA A 79 -23.62 1.22 -3.49
C ALA A 79 -22.27 1.21 -2.71
N ASN A 80 -22.31 1.00 -1.40
CA ASN A 80 -21.09 0.95 -0.57
C ASN A 80 -20.28 -0.32 -0.84
N ILE A 81 -20.95 -1.47 -1.04
CA ILE A 81 -20.29 -2.69 -1.50
C ILE A 81 -19.57 -2.47 -2.84
N ALA A 82 -20.29 -1.88 -3.82
CA ALA A 82 -19.73 -1.59 -5.14
C ALA A 82 -18.55 -0.60 -5.07
N SER A 83 -18.61 0.43 -4.21
CA SER A 83 -17.53 1.39 -4.00
C SER A 83 -16.28 0.72 -3.43
N ALA A 84 -16.42 -0.07 -2.36
CA ALA A 84 -15.29 -0.78 -1.76
C ALA A 84 -14.69 -1.83 -2.72
N LEU A 85 -15.54 -2.54 -3.47
CA LEU A 85 -15.09 -3.51 -4.48
C LEU A 85 -14.35 -2.83 -5.63
N LEU A 86 -14.85 -1.69 -6.12
CA LEU A 86 -14.18 -0.88 -7.14
C LEU A 86 -12.82 -0.38 -6.63
N GLY A 87 -12.74 0.04 -5.37
CA GLY A 87 -11.47 0.36 -4.71
C GLY A 87 -10.48 -0.81 -4.82
N GLY A 88 -10.93 -2.04 -4.61
CA GLY A 88 -10.13 -3.26 -4.77
C GLY A 88 -9.67 -3.50 -6.21
N VAL A 89 -10.56 -3.31 -7.19
CA VAL A 89 -10.22 -3.43 -8.62
C VAL A 89 -9.15 -2.41 -9.03
N ILE A 90 -9.31 -1.15 -8.62
CA ILE A 90 -8.36 -0.07 -8.89
C ILE A 90 -7.02 -0.35 -8.22
N PHE A 91 -7.04 -0.78 -6.94
CA PHE A 91 -5.83 -1.17 -6.23
C PHE A 91 -5.10 -2.30 -6.95
N ASN A 92 -5.80 -3.36 -7.36
CA ASN A 92 -5.19 -4.49 -8.07
C ASN A 92 -4.52 -4.06 -9.37
N ALA A 93 -5.20 -3.25 -10.20
CA ALA A 93 -4.63 -2.71 -11.43
C ALA A 93 -3.35 -1.91 -11.17
N SER A 94 -3.38 -1.06 -10.14
CA SER A 94 -2.23 -0.26 -9.71
C SER A 94 -1.09 -1.13 -9.20
N ASN A 95 -1.39 -2.05 -8.28
CA ASN A 95 -0.36 -2.79 -7.55
C ASN A 95 0.35 -3.84 -8.44
N ILE A 96 -0.35 -4.45 -9.40
CA ILE A 96 0.29 -5.35 -10.38
C ILE A 96 1.25 -4.57 -11.30
N LEU A 97 0.92 -3.33 -11.67
CA LEU A 97 1.81 -2.46 -12.44
C LEU A 97 3.02 -2.02 -11.61
N LEU A 98 2.84 -1.73 -10.32
CA LEU A 98 3.93 -1.42 -9.40
C LEU A 98 4.86 -2.62 -9.19
N SER A 99 4.28 -3.83 -9.07
CA SER A 99 5.02 -5.08 -8.97
C SER A 99 5.85 -5.35 -10.24
N ALA A 100 5.25 -5.14 -11.41
CA ALA A 100 5.94 -5.20 -12.70
C ALA A 100 7.05 -4.15 -12.81
N SER A 101 6.77 -2.90 -12.42
CA SER A 101 7.77 -1.82 -12.40
C SER A 101 8.96 -2.18 -11.50
N THR A 102 8.68 -2.76 -10.33
CA THR A 102 9.72 -3.21 -9.39
C THR A 102 10.61 -4.30 -10.01
N ALA A 103 10.02 -5.23 -10.76
CA ALA A 103 10.77 -6.26 -11.47
C ALA A 103 11.64 -5.68 -12.60
N LEU A 104 11.19 -4.61 -13.27
CA LEU A 104 11.84 -4.02 -14.44
C LEU A 104 12.89 -2.95 -14.09
N ALA A 105 12.58 -2.07 -13.15
CA ALA A 105 13.37 -0.90 -12.79
C ALA A 105 13.98 -0.99 -11.38
N GLY A 106 13.60 -1.99 -10.60
CA GLY A 106 13.96 -2.15 -9.20
C GLY A 106 13.11 -1.31 -8.24
N MET A 107 13.05 -1.73 -6.98
CA MET A 107 12.28 -1.05 -5.92
C MET A 107 12.72 0.41 -5.73
N ALA A 108 14.01 0.67 -5.83
CA ALA A 108 14.59 2.01 -5.64
C ALA A 108 14.11 3.06 -6.65
N VAL A 109 13.58 2.63 -7.81
CA VAL A 109 12.99 3.51 -8.83
C VAL A 109 11.46 3.46 -8.79
N ALA A 110 10.90 2.24 -8.71
CA ALA A 110 9.45 2.02 -8.78
C ALA A 110 8.71 2.69 -7.60
N PHE A 111 9.20 2.52 -6.37
CA PHE A 111 8.54 3.04 -5.18
C PHE A 111 8.57 4.57 -5.11
N PRO A 112 9.69 5.29 -5.29
CA PRO A 112 9.68 6.75 -5.27
C PRO A 112 8.71 7.36 -6.28
N LEU A 113 8.66 6.82 -7.49
CA LEU A 113 7.78 7.34 -8.53
C LEU A 113 6.32 6.95 -8.31
N GLY A 114 6.04 5.66 -8.11
CA GLY A 114 4.67 5.17 -7.96
C GLY A 114 4.03 5.62 -6.65
N VAL A 115 4.70 5.36 -5.53
CA VAL A 115 4.18 5.70 -4.21
C VAL A 115 4.21 7.22 -3.96
N GLY A 116 5.20 7.94 -4.51
CA GLY A 116 5.26 9.40 -4.42
C GLY A 116 4.09 10.10 -5.11
N LEU A 117 3.75 9.67 -6.32
CA LEU A 117 2.54 10.16 -7.01
C LEU A 117 1.27 9.78 -6.26
N ALA A 118 1.18 8.54 -5.78
CA ALA A 118 0.06 8.07 -4.98
C ALA A 118 -0.13 8.91 -3.71
N LEU A 119 0.96 9.26 -3.02
CA LEU A 119 0.92 10.13 -1.85
C LEU A 119 0.28 11.48 -2.17
N VAL A 120 0.86 12.22 -3.11
CA VAL A 120 0.42 13.59 -3.40
C VAL A 120 -1.04 13.62 -3.86
N LEU A 121 -1.34 12.85 -4.90
CA LEU A 121 -2.69 12.82 -5.47
C LEU A 121 -3.68 12.20 -4.49
N GLY A 122 -3.30 11.13 -3.79
CA GLY A 122 -4.17 10.44 -2.84
C GLY A 122 -4.52 11.30 -1.62
N VAL A 123 -3.56 12.07 -1.07
CA VAL A 123 -3.88 12.99 0.03
C VAL A 123 -4.83 14.09 -0.43
N ILE A 124 -4.61 14.69 -1.60
CA ILE A 124 -5.52 15.70 -2.17
C ILE A 124 -6.92 15.12 -2.33
N ILE A 125 -7.05 13.93 -2.94
CA ILE A 125 -8.32 13.26 -3.21
C ILE A 125 -9.05 12.89 -1.92
N ASN A 126 -8.34 12.34 -0.94
CA ASN A 126 -8.93 11.93 0.34
C ASN A 126 -9.31 13.15 1.19
N TYR A 127 -8.47 14.18 1.22
CA TYR A 127 -8.78 15.43 1.95
C TYR A 127 -9.98 16.15 1.35
N ALA A 128 -10.05 16.27 0.02
CA ALA A 128 -11.19 16.88 -0.65
C ALA A 128 -12.52 16.13 -0.40
N GLY A 129 -12.45 14.81 -0.20
CA GLY A 129 -13.62 13.98 0.04
C GLY A 129 -14.08 13.90 1.49
N ALA A 130 -13.17 14.06 2.45
CA ALA A 130 -13.42 14.00 3.90
C ALA A 130 -12.36 14.87 4.62
N PRO A 131 -12.52 16.20 4.63
CA PRO A 131 -11.55 17.11 5.24
C PRO A 131 -11.45 16.86 6.75
N LYS A 132 -10.24 16.63 7.27
CA LYS A 132 -9.95 16.50 8.69
C LYS A 132 -8.52 16.96 8.98
N GLY A 133 -8.33 17.71 10.06
CA GLY A 133 -7.05 18.30 10.44
C GLY A 133 -6.72 19.62 9.71
N ASP A 134 -5.61 20.25 10.11
CA ASP A 134 -5.13 21.50 9.52
C ASP A 134 -4.54 21.25 8.12
N PRO A 135 -5.12 21.83 7.04
CA PRO A 135 -4.64 21.59 5.68
C PRO A 135 -3.23 22.13 5.43
N VAL A 136 -2.86 23.25 6.05
CA VAL A 136 -1.55 23.88 5.80
C VAL A 136 -0.46 22.97 6.34
N ILE A 137 -0.59 22.51 7.57
CA ILE A 137 0.38 21.63 8.22
C ILE A 137 0.42 20.28 7.51
N LEU A 138 -0.74 19.72 7.11
CA LEU A 138 -0.84 18.48 6.35
C LEU A 138 -0.05 18.57 5.03
N PHE A 139 -0.30 19.59 4.21
CA PHE A 139 0.34 19.70 2.91
C PHE A 139 1.82 20.10 2.99
N VAL A 140 2.26 20.81 4.03
CA VAL A 140 3.68 21.00 4.32
C VAL A 140 4.33 19.65 4.61
N GLY A 141 3.72 18.80 5.43
CA GLY A 141 4.19 17.44 5.68
C GLY A 141 4.31 16.59 4.42
N VAL A 142 3.30 16.63 3.56
CA VAL A 142 3.30 15.94 2.25
C VAL A 142 4.44 16.46 1.37
N ALA A 143 4.66 17.77 1.29
CA ALA A 143 5.75 18.35 0.49
C ALA A 143 7.14 17.89 0.97
N LEU A 144 7.35 17.78 2.29
CA LEU A 144 8.58 17.25 2.86
C LEU A 144 8.79 15.77 2.51
N ILE A 145 7.74 14.95 2.57
CA ILE A 145 7.84 13.53 2.17
C ILE A 145 8.15 13.42 0.68
N VAL A 146 7.55 14.24 -0.17
CA VAL A 146 7.87 14.29 -1.61
C VAL A 146 9.34 14.64 -1.82
N ALA A 147 9.86 15.65 -1.12
CA ALA A 147 11.28 15.99 -1.19
C ALA A 147 12.17 14.81 -0.75
N ALA A 148 11.79 14.08 0.31
CA ALA A 148 12.48 12.86 0.72
C ALA A 148 12.49 11.80 -0.37
N ILE A 149 11.34 11.54 -1.01
CA ILE A 149 11.20 10.58 -2.11
C ILE A 149 12.08 10.97 -3.30
N VAL A 150 12.14 12.24 -3.63
CA VAL A 150 13.04 12.77 -4.70
C VAL A 150 14.50 12.53 -4.33
N CYS A 151 14.92 12.79 -3.09
CA CYS A 151 16.28 12.51 -2.62
C CYS A 151 16.61 11.01 -2.76
N ASN A 152 15.67 10.12 -2.40
CA ASN A 152 15.83 8.67 -2.57
C ASN A 152 15.99 8.28 -4.05
N GLY A 153 15.15 8.85 -4.92
CA GLY A 153 15.22 8.62 -6.37
C GLY A 153 16.56 9.05 -6.97
N ILE A 154 17.09 10.22 -6.56
CA ILE A 154 18.39 10.73 -7.01
C ILE A 154 19.53 9.82 -6.48
N ALA A 155 19.48 9.41 -5.21
CA ALA A 155 20.47 8.52 -4.61
C ALA A 155 20.54 7.18 -5.35
N SER A 156 19.38 6.58 -5.62
CA SER A 156 19.24 5.31 -6.36
C SER A 156 19.68 5.45 -7.82
N GLY A 157 19.33 6.56 -8.48
CA GLY A 157 19.76 6.83 -9.85
C GLY A 157 21.29 7.01 -9.98
N ARG A 158 21.96 7.58 -8.96
CA ARG A 158 23.42 7.67 -8.95
C ARG A 158 24.09 6.31 -8.81
N MET A 159 23.48 5.39 -8.05
CA MET A 159 23.99 4.01 -7.94
C MET A 159 23.83 3.23 -9.25
N GLN A 160 22.73 3.45 -10.00
CA GLN A 160 22.47 2.71 -11.24
C GLN A 160 23.25 3.23 -12.46
N LYS A 161 23.72 4.48 -12.47
CA LYS A 161 24.50 5.04 -13.58
C LYS A 161 25.80 4.28 -13.88
N GLY A 162 26.30 3.47 -12.94
CA GLY A 162 27.40 2.54 -13.14
C GLY A 162 27.03 1.22 -13.83
N ALA A 163 25.75 0.92 -14.01
CA ALA A 163 25.24 -0.40 -14.46
C ALA A 163 24.62 -0.42 -15.87
N GLY A 164 24.73 0.65 -16.68
CA GLY A 164 24.24 0.72 -18.05
C GLY A 164 22.69 0.80 -18.13
N GLY A 165 22.14 1.96 -18.54
CA GLY A 165 20.68 2.16 -18.65
C GLY A 165 20.06 1.21 -19.68
N ASN A 166 19.17 0.34 -19.23
CA ASN A 166 18.51 -0.67 -20.05
C ASN A 166 17.10 -0.17 -20.48
N SER A 167 16.64 -0.52 -21.69
CA SER A 167 15.31 -0.14 -22.21
C SER A 167 14.16 -0.59 -21.30
N ASN A 168 14.37 -1.65 -20.53
CA ASN A 168 13.44 -2.16 -19.52
C ASN A 168 13.22 -1.18 -18.36
N SER A 169 14.23 -0.41 -17.98
CA SER A 169 14.11 0.62 -16.93
C SER A 169 13.11 1.72 -17.32
N ARG A 170 13.08 2.15 -18.59
CA ARG A 170 12.12 3.16 -19.08
C ARG A 170 10.67 2.67 -19.03
N LYS A 171 10.43 1.40 -19.40
CA LYS A 171 9.11 0.77 -19.24
C LYS A 171 8.70 0.73 -17.77
N GLY A 172 9.62 0.32 -16.88
CA GLY A 172 9.37 0.29 -15.44
C GLY A 172 8.97 1.66 -14.88
N ILE A 173 9.64 2.75 -15.31
CA ILE A 173 9.30 4.13 -14.92
C ILE A 173 7.86 4.49 -15.33
N VAL A 174 7.48 4.21 -16.58
CA VAL A 174 6.12 4.50 -17.06
C VAL A 174 5.09 3.69 -16.28
N LEU A 175 5.34 2.41 -16.02
CA LEU A 175 4.47 1.56 -15.22
C LEU A 175 4.31 2.09 -13.78
N ALA A 176 5.41 2.57 -13.16
CA ALA A 176 5.35 3.19 -11.84
C ALA A 176 4.47 4.44 -11.80
N MET A 177 4.60 5.32 -12.81
CA MET A 177 3.78 6.54 -12.89
C MET A 177 2.29 6.20 -13.04
N VAL A 178 1.94 5.28 -13.95
CA VAL A 178 0.55 4.84 -14.13
C VAL A 178 0.03 4.17 -12.87
N ALA A 179 0.83 3.32 -12.24
CA ALA A 179 0.48 2.70 -10.95
C ALA A 179 0.20 3.75 -9.88
N GLY A 180 1.04 4.77 -9.74
CA GLY A 180 0.87 5.82 -8.75
C GLY A 180 -0.41 6.63 -8.93
N VAL A 181 -0.74 6.99 -10.17
CA VAL A 181 -2.01 7.68 -10.49
C VAL A 181 -3.21 6.81 -10.11
N LEU A 182 -3.24 5.54 -10.51
CA LEU A 182 -4.32 4.62 -10.15
C LEU A 182 -4.41 4.42 -8.64
N MET A 183 -3.26 4.22 -7.97
CA MET A 183 -3.20 3.99 -6.53
C MET A 183 -3.75 5.15 -5.71
N SER A 184 -3.71 6.37 -6.24
CA SER A 184 -4.23 7.55 -5.54
C SER A 184 -5.75 7.52 -5.30
N PHE A 185 -6.49 6.75 -6.10
CA PHE A 185 -7.96 6.72 -6.05
C PHE A 185 -8.51 5.62 -5.14
N PHE A 186 -7.86 4.45 -5.03
CA PHE A 186 -8.46 3.27 -4.39
C PHE A 186 -8.95 3.55 -2.97
N TYR A 187 -8.12 4.27 -2.18
CA TYR A 187 -8.42 4.53 -0.78
C TYR A 187 -9.69 5.37 -0.62
N ARG A 188 -9.90 6.37 -1.51
CA ARG A 188 -11.08 7.23 -1.49
C ARG A 188 -12.38 6.45 -1.71
N PHE A 189 -12.37 5.48 -2.64
CA PHE A 189 -13.55 4.63 -2.89
C PHE A 189 -13.90 3.78 -1.67
N VAL A 190 -12.91 3.25 -0.97
CA VAL A 190 -13.14 2.45 0.24
C VAL A 190 -13.54 3.33 1.42
N ALA A 191 -12.85 4.46 1.61
CA ALA A 191 -13.16 5.41 2.68
C ALA A 191 -14.58 5.98 2.55
N ALA A 192 -15.05 6.23 1.32
CA ALA A 192 -16.42 6.70 1.06
C ALA A 192 -17.50 5.68 1.42
N ALA A 193 -17.17 4.39 1.47
CA ALA A 193 -18.08 3.32 1.86
C ALA A 193 -18.14 3.11 3.39
N MET A 194 -17.20 3.68 4.14
CA MET A 194 -17.11 3.58 5.61
C MET A 194 -17.70 4.81 6.30
N ASP A 195 -18.36 4.61 7.44
CA ASP A 195 -18.80 5.69 8.33
C ASP A 195 -17.65 6.11 9.25
N LEU A 196 -16.72 6.93 8.72
CA LEU A 196 -15.48 7.27 9.41
C LEU A 196 -15.68 8.05 10.72
N ASP A 197 -16.81 8.73 10.89
CA ASP A 197 -17.06 9.56 12.06
C ASP A 197 -17.81 8.81 13.18
N HIS A 198 -18.45 7.66 12.86
CA HIS A 198 -19.34 6.97 13.80
C HIS A 198 -19.10 5.45 13.85
N PHE A 199 -17.85 4.99 14.01
CA PHE A 199 -17.55 3.56 14.11
C PHE A 199 -18.24 2.86 15.30
N GLU A 200 -18.59 3.59 16.33
CA GLU A 200 -19.35 3.07 17.50
C GLU A 200 -20.81 2.80 17.13
N ASN A 201 -21.43 3.73 16.37
CA ASN A 201 -22.83 3.67 15.94
C ASN A 201 -22.96 3.96 14.44
N LEU A 202 -22.51 3.02 13.62
CA LEU A 202 -22.50 3.20 12.16
C LEU A 202 -23.89 3.43 11.58
N THR A 203 -23.97 4.39 10.66
CA THR A 203 -25.14 4.63 9.82
C THR A 203 -25.53 3.37 9.04
N ALA A 204 -26.82 3.13 8.90
CA ALA A 204 -27.33 1.99 8.13
C ALA A 204 -26.84 2.03 6.67
N GLY A 205 -26.42 0.89 6.15
CA GLY A 205 -25.87 0.76 4.81
C GLY A 205 -24.37 1.03 4.68
N MET A 206 -23.76 1.75 5.63
CA MET A 206 -22.31 2.01 5.65
C MET A 206 -21.53 0.80 6.20
N LEU A 207 -20.26 0.68 5.82
CA LEU A 207 -19.39 -0.43 6.14
C LEU A 207 -18.49 -0.13 7.37
N THR A 208 -18.21 -1.16 8.14
CA THR A 208 -17.11 -1.17 9.10
C THR A 208 -15.75 -1.24 8.37
N PRO A 209 -14.63 -0.87 9.03
CA PRO A 209 -13.29 -1.05 8.48
C PRO A 209 -12.99 -2.49 8.03
N TYR A 210 -13.54 -3.47 8.74
CA TYR A 210 -13.31 -4.89 8.46
C TYR A 210 -14.09 -5.39 7.25
N SER A 211 -15.37 -5.01 7.13
CA SER A 211 -16.18 -5.35 5.96
C SER A 211 -15.65 -4.63 4.71
N ALA A 212 -15.23 -3.38 4.85
CA ALA A 212 -14.60 -2.63 3.77
C ALA A 212 -13.30 -3.29 3.29
N LEU A 213 -12.43 -3.73 4.21
CA LEU A 213 -11.22 -4.48 3.92
C LEU A 213 -11.50 -5.81 3.21
N PHE A 214 -12.48 -6.56 3.69
CA PHE A 214 -12.87 -7.84 3.09
C PHE A 214 -13.40 -7.64 1.66
N ILE A 215 -14.29 -6.67 1.45
CA ILE A 215 -14.85 -6.38 0.12
C ILE A 215 -13.78 -5.85 -0.83
N LEU A 216 -12.87 -4.97 -0.36
CA LEU A 216 -11.70 -4.54 -1.13
C LEU A 216 -10.87 -5.76 -1.56
N SER A 217 -10.52 -6.65 -0.63
CA SER A 217 -9.70 -7.84 -0.93
C SER A 217 -10.40 -8.81 -1.88
N ALA A 218 -11.73 -8.92 -1.81
CA ALA A 218 -12.54 -9.65 -2.78
C ALA A 218 -12.46 -9.00 -4.18
N GLY A 219 -12.53 -7.67 -4.26
CA GLY A 219 -12.34 -6.91 -5.51
C GLY A 219 -10.96 -7.14 -6.13
N VAL A 220 -9.91 -7.17 -5.29
CA VAL A 220 -8.55 -7.51 -5.72
C VAL A 220 -8.51 -8.94 -6.27
N LEU A 221 -9.03 -9.92 -5.54
CA LEU A 221 -9.03 -11.32 -5.94
C LEU A 221 -9.79 -11.56 -7.25
N LEU A 222 -11.01 -11.04 -7.36
CA LEU A 222 -11.85 -11.22 -8.54
C LEU A 222 -11.22 -10.58 -9.78
N SER A 223 -10.73 -9.34 -9.66
CA SER A 223 -10.07 -8.67 -10.79
C SER A 223 -8.73 -9.31 -11.16
N ASN A 224 -8.08 -10.00 -10.24
CA ASN A 224 -6.81 -10.67 -10.49
C ASN A 224 -6.94 -11.82 -11.50
N PHE A 225 -8.08 -12.49 -11.56
CA PHE A 225 -8.37 -13.48 -12.61
C PHE A 225 -8.31 -12.88 -14.02
N VAL A 226 -8.61 -11.59 -14.17
CA VAL A 226 -8.51 -10.89 -15.45
C VAL A 226 -7.12 -10.29 -15.62
N PHE A 227 -6.70 -9.44 -14.70
CA PHE A 227 -5.48 -8.63 -14.85
C PHE A 227 -4.22 -9.49 -14.84
N ASN A 228 -4.06 -10.33 -13.83
CA ASN A 228 -2.84 -11.14 -13.72
C ASN A 228 -2.79 -12.25 -14.75
N THR A 229 -3.93 -12.87 -15.11
CA THR A 229 -3.98 -13.83 -16.22
C THR A 229 -3.56 -13.20 -17.55
N TYR A 230 -3.98 -11.94 -17.80
CA TYR A 230 -3.53 -11.20 -18.97
C TYR A 230 -2.02 -10.95 -18.94
N VAL A 231 -1.48 -10.50 -17.79
CA VAL A 231 -0.05 -10.23 -17.62
C VAL A 231 0.78 -11.53 -17.72
N MET A 232 0.29 -12.64 -17.19
CA MET A 232 0.92 -13.97 -17.36
C MET A 232 1.05 -14.37 -18.82
N LYS A 233 -0.01 -14.15 -19.62
CA LYS A 233 -0.02 -14.48 -21.06
C LYS A 233 0.75 -13.46 -21.91
N ARG A 234 0.78 -12.19 -21.50
CA ARG A 234 1.46 -11.10 -22.20
C ARG A 234 2.32 -10.30 -21.21
N PRO A 235 3.40 -10.88 -20.72
CA PRO A 235 4.25 -10.24 -19.73
C PRO A 235 4.92 -9.00 -20.30
N PHE A 236 5.21 -8.03 -19.43
CA PHE A 236 5.94 -6.82 -19.82
C PHE A 236 7.37 -7.13 -20.26
N VAL A 237 7.96 -8.21 -19.74
CA VAL A 237 9.30 -8.73 -20.08
C VAL A 237 9.34 -10.25 -19.89
N GLY A 238 10.06 -10.92 -20.79
CA GLY A 238 10.29 -12.37 -20.75
C GLY A 238 9.21 -13.18 -21.47
N ALA A 239 9.29 -14.49 -21.36
CA ALA A 239 8.31 -15.42 -21.93
C ALA A 239 7.03 -15.46 -21.10
N PRO A 240 5.87 -15.77 -21.69
CA PRO A 240 4.65 -16.05 -20.95
C PRO A 240 4.87 -17.13 -19.87
N VAL A 241 4.12 -17.02 -18.78
CA VAL A 241 4.06 -18.02 -17.71
C VAL A 241 2.67 -18.63 -17.63
N SER A 242 2.58 -19.85 -17.14
CA SER A 242 1.37 -20.66 -17.12
C SER A 242 0.87 -20.95 -15.70
N TYR A 243 -0.41 -21.26 -15.58
CA TYR A 243 -0.96 -21.78 -14.32
C TYR A 243 -0.34 -23.12 -13.89
N ARG A 244 0.15 -23.94 -14.86
CA ARG A 244 0.88 -25.15 -14.53
C ARG A 244 2.16 -24.83 -13.75
N GLU A 245 2.92 -23.82 -14.18
CA GLU A 245 4.11 -23.37 -13.44
C GLU A 245 3.73 -22.87 -12.04
N TYR A 246 2.61 -22.16 -11.92
CA TYR A 246 2.11 -21.74 -10.61
C TYR A 246 1.86 -22.94 -9.68
N PHE A 247 1.08 -23.93 -10.11
CA PHE A 247 0.73 -25.09 -9.28
C PHE A 247 1.90 -26.06 -9.05
N THR A 248 2.99 -25.98 -9.80
CA THR A 248 4.20 -26.79 -9.58
C THR A 248 5.23 -26.08 -8.67
N GLY A 249 4.93 -24.89 -8.20
CA GLY A 249 5.76 -24.14 -7.25
C GLY A 249 5.97 -24.87 -5.92
N SER A 250 7.05 -24.54 -5.22
CA SER A 250 7.28 -25.09 -3.88
C SER A 250 6.34 -24.47 -2.85
N GLY A 251 5.89 -25.25 -1.86
CA GLY A 251 5.05 -24.74 -0.77
C GLY A 251 5.67 -23.54 -0.03
N THR A 252 6.99 -23.55 0.14
CA THR A 252 7.70 -22.41 0.77
C THR A 252 7.58 -21.15 -0.07
N THR A 253 7.66 -21.24 -1.41
CA THR A 253 7.52 -20.07 -2.28
C THR A 253 6.11 -19.50 -2.21
N HIS A 254 5.08 -20.36 -2.24
CA HIS A 254 3.70 -19.95 -2.05
C HIS A 254 3.47 -19.26 -0.69
N LEU A 255 4.01 -19.84 0.40
CA LEU A 255 3.90 -19.24 1.73
C LEU A 255 4.56 -17.84 1.81
N VAL A 256 5.70 -17.64 1.17
CA VAL A 256 6.37 -16.32 1.11
C VAL A 256 5.51 -15.31 0.36
N GLY A 257 4.85 -15.71 -0.72
CA GLY A 257 3.92 -14.87 -1.46
C GLY A 257 2.70 -14.49 -0.62
N MET A 258 2.06 -15.49 0.01
CA MET A 258 0.91 -15.26 0.90
C MET A 258 1.27 -14.37 2.09
N LEU A 259 2.46 -14.54 2.68
CA LEU A 259 2.95 -13.67 3.76
C LEU A 259 3.03 -12.21 3.30
N GLY A 260 3.49 -11.95 2.08
CA GLY A 260 3.51 -10.60 1.51
C GLY A 260 2.12 -9.97 1.46
N GLY A 261 1.13 -10.73 1.01
CA GLY A 261 -0.27 -10.30 0.99
C GLY A 261 -0.86 -10.08 2.39
N ALA A 262 -0.57 -10.99 3.34
CA ALA A 262 -1.01 -10.86 4.72
C ALA A 262 -0.41 -9.62 5.41
N VAL A 263 0.88 -9.36 5.21
CA VAL A 263 1.56 -8.17 5.75
C VAL A 263 0.93 -6.89 5.19
N TRP A 264 0.71 -6.81 3.88
CA TRP A 264 0.05 -5.65 3.30
C TRP A 264 -1.38 -5.46 3.83
N CYS A 265 -2.13 -6.55 3.94
CA CYS A 265 -3.50 -6.56 4.44
C CYS A 265 -3.59 -6.09 5.91
N LEU A 266 -2.67 -6.53 6.77
CA LEU A 266 -2.57 -6.06 8.16
C LEU A 266 -2.38 -4.54 8.23
N GLY A 267 -1.45 -4.00 7.42
CA GLY A 267 -1.24 -2.57 7.34
C GLY A 267 -2.50 -1.83 6.87
N THR A 268 -3.20 -2.35 5.88
CA THR A 268 -4.45 -1.75 5.36
C THR A 268 -5.58 -1.79 6.39
N ALA A 269 -5.72 -2.90 7.13
CA ALA A 269 -6.67 -3.01 8.24
C ALA A 269 -6.44 -1.89 9.26
N PHE A 270 -5.20 -1.72 9.70
CA PHE A 270 -4.84 -0.71 10.70
C PHE A 270 -5.01 0.72 10.17
N SER A 271 -4.75 0.96 8.88
CA SER A 271 -5.04 2.24 8.25
C SER A 271 -6.54 2.57 8.27
N TYR A 272 -7.40 1.62 7.93
CA TYR A 272 -8.86 1.83 7.94
C TYR A 272 -9.41 2.01 9.35
N ILE A 273 -8.94 1.23 10.31
CA ILE A 273 -9.33 1.37 11.74
C ILE A 273 -8.88 2.75 12.26
N ALA A 274 -7.67 3.18 11.94
CA ALA A 274 -7.14 4.49 12.34
C ALA A 274 -7.89 5.66 11.69
N ALA A 275 -8.43 5.48 10.48
CA ALA A 275 -9.08 6.56 9.73
C ALA A 275 -10.30 7.15 10.46
N GLY A 276 -10.96 6.40 11.33
CA GLY A 276 -12.05 6.91 12.17
C GLY A 276 -11.64 8.06 13.09
N LYS A 277 -10.48 7.97 13.73
CA LYS A 277 -9.95 9.04 14.59
C LYS A 277 -9.02 10.00 13.87
N ALA A 278 -8.13 9.50 13.00
CA ALA A 278 -7.16 10.34 12.28
C ALA A 278 -7.75 11.01 11.01
N GLY A 279 -8.84 10.47 10.46
CA GLY A 279 -9.35 10.85 9.16
C GLY A 279 -8.63 10.12 8.01
N ALA A 280 -9.33 10.00 6.86
CA ALA A 280 -8.84 9.25 5.71
C ALA A 280 -7.54 9.84 5.12
N ALA A 281 -7.44 11.18 5.02
CA ALA A 281 -6.27 11.84 4.45
C ALA A 281 -5.01 11.64 5.30
N ILE A 282 -5.11 11.81 6.62
CA ILE A 282 -3.99 11.67 7.55
C ILE A 282 -3.55 10.21 7.65
N SER A 283 -4.50 9.28 7.80
CA SER A 283 -4.20 7.85 7.87
C SER A 283 -3.51 7.38 6.58
N TYR A 284 -4.02 7.77 5.42
CA TYR A 284 -3.40 7.47 4.13
C TYR A 284 -1.99 8.09 4.02
N ALA A 285 -1.83 9.38 4.38
CA ALA A 285 -0.55 10.09 4.29
C ALA A 285 0.54 9.45 5.17
N LEU A 286 0.20 9.08 6.40
CA LEU A 286 1.13 8.39 7.31
C LEU A 286 1.52 7.00 6.77
N GLY A 287 0.56 6.24 6.23
CA GLY A 287 0.83 4.96 5.57
C GLY A 287 1.77 5.11 4.37
N GLN A 288 1.65 6.22 3.62
CA GLN A 288 2.54 6.54 2.49
C GLN A 288 3.97 6.96 2.92
N GLY A 289 4.29 6.98 4.20
CA GLY A 289 5.67 6.94 4.70
C GLY A 289 6.39 5.60 4.45
N ALA A 290 5.69 4.59 3.92
CA ALA A 290 6.22 3.29 3.54
C ALA A 290 7.56 3.30 2.76
N PRO A 291 7.84 4.25 1.84
CA PRO A 291 9.16 4.34 1.19
C PRO A 291 10.32 4.59 2.16
N MET A 292 10.09 5.25 3.30
CA MET A 292 11.12 5.37 4.33
C MET A 292 11.50 4.00 4.90
N VAL A 293 10.52 3.16 5.19
CA VAL A 293 10.74 1.79 5.68
C VAL A 293 11.43 0.94 4.62
N ALA A 294 10.98 1.04 3.35
CA ALA A 294 11.63 0.36 2.23
C ALA A 294 13.09 0.81 2.07
N ALA A 295 13.39 2.11 2.27
CA ALA A 295 14.76 2.62 2.25
C ALA A 295 15.60 2.07 3.43
N VAL A 296 15.02 1.94 4.64
CA VAL A 296 15.69 1.28 5.77
C VAL A 296 16.08 -0.16 5.41
N TRP A 297 15.16 -0.94 4.83
CA TRP A 297 15.47 -2.28 4.33
C TRP A 297 16.58 -2.27 3.29
N GLY A 298 16.50 -1.39 2.28
CA GLY A 298 17.50 -1.27 1.21
C GLY A 298 18.89 -0.90 1.72
N VAL A 299 18.95 0.12 2.58
CA VAL A 299 20.24 0.66 3.10
C VAL A 299 20.87 -0.29 4.10
N PHE A 300 20.15 -0.73 5.11
CA PHE A 300 20.72 -1.42 6.27
C PHE A 300 20.69 -2.94 6.15
N VAL A 301 19.64 -3.53 5.59
CA VAL A 301 19.47 -5.00 5.51
C VAL A 301 20.04 -5.54 4.20
N TRP A 302 19.56 -5.01 3.08
CA TRP A 302 20.00 -5.45 1.74
C TRP A 302 21.32 -4.85 1.31
N LYS A 303 21.79 -3.78 1.99
CA LYS A 303 23.07 -3.09 1.72
C LYS A 303 23.20 -2.65 0.26
N GLU A 304 22.08 -2.21 -0.35
CA GLU A 304 22.01 -1.81 -1.77
C GLU A 304 22.92 -0.62 -2.11
N PHE A 305 23.24 0.21 -1.12
CA PHE A 305 24.12 1.38 -1.25
C PHE A 305 25.56 1.13 -0.79
N ARG A 306 25.95 -0.15 -0.64
CA ARG A 306 27.32 -0.49 -0.21
C ARG A 306 28.34 -0.03 -1.28
N GLY A 307 29.32 0.75 -0.86
CA GLY A 307 30.32 1.33 -1.77
C GLY A 307 29.89 2.63 -2.44
N ALA A 308 28.72 3.17 -2.08
CA ALA A 308 28.26 4.47 -2.57
C ALA A 308 29.22 5.61 -2.13
N GLY A 309 29.41 6.60 -3.02
CA GLY A 309 30.18 7.79 -2.70
C GLY A 309 29.49 8.66 -1.62
N ARG A 310 30.29 9.53 -0.98
CA ARG A 310 29.83 10.41 0.12
C ARG A 310 28.58 11.22 -0.23
N SER A 311 28.43 11.63 -1.49
CA SER A 311 27.24 12.38 -1.96
C SER A 311 25.94 11.59 -1.89
N VAL A 312 25.97 10.27 -2.07
CA VAL A 312 24.80 9.39 -1.92
C VAL A 312 24.45 9.25 -0.44
N GLY A 313 25.46 9.11 0.44
CA GLY A 313 25.24 9.09 1.88
C GLY A 313 24.53 10.35 2.40
N TRP A 314 24.93 11.52 1.92
CA TRP A 314 24.25 12.78 2.26
C TRP A 314 22.83 12.85 1.77
N LEU A 315 22.54 12.39 0.54
CA LEU A 315 21.16 12.33 0.01
C LEU A 315 20.27 11.42 0.85
N LEU A 316 20.79 10.28 1.29
CA LEU A 316 20.06 9.36 2.18
C LEU A 316 19.81 9.98 3.57
N ALA A 317 20.79 10.68 4.13
CA ALA A 317 20.62 11.39 5.41
C ALA A 317 19.55 12.48 5.32
N VAL A 318 19.58 13.30 4.27
CA VAL A 318 18.56 14.35 4.01
C VAL A 318 17.18 13.72 3.75
N MET A 319 17.13 12.61 3.03
CA MET A 319 15.90 11.84 2.81
C MET A 319 15.26 11.41 4.14
N PHE A 320 16.02 10.78 5.04
CA PHE A 320 15.49 10.36 6.33
C PHE A 320 15.04 11.54 7.18
N LEU A 321 15.79 12.65 7.19
CA LEU A 321 15.40 13.87 7.89
C LEU A 321 14.06 14.40 7.38
N PHE A 322 13.88 14.51 6.06
CA PHE A 322 12.64 15.00 5.46
C PHE A 322 11.47 14.06 5.71
N PHE A 323 11.66 12.74 5.72
CA PHE A 323 10.62 11.80 6.12
C PHE A 323 10.19 12.03 7.57
N ILE A 324 11.13 12.15 8.51
CA ILE A 324 10.82 12.36 9.92
C ILE A 324 10.06 13.68 10.12
N LEU A 325 10.54 14.78 9.55
CA LEU A 325 9.89 16.09 9.65
C LEU A 325 8.50 16.09 8.98
N GLY A 326 8.39 15.47 7.81
CA GLY A 326 7.14 15.37 7.08
C GLY A 326 6.08 14.55 7.84
N LEU A 327 6.45 13.40 8.39
CA LEU A 327 5.56 12.59 9.22
C LEU A 327 5.15 13.33 10.50
N ALA A 328 6.07 14.06 11.14
CA ALA A 328 5.76 14.89 12.30
C ALA A 328 4.72 15.99 11.97
N CYS A 329 4.87 16.69 10.84
CA CYS A 329 3.87 17.67 10.39
C CYS A 329 2.50 17.02 10.16
N ILE A 330 2.45 15.84 9.49
CA ILE A 330 1.18 15.15 9.24
C ILE A 330 0.50 14.73 10.55
N ILE A 331 1.25 14.26 11.54
CA ILE A 331 0.72 13.93 12.86
C ILE A 331 0.16 15.17 13.56
N LEU A 332 0.92 16.26 13.55
CA LEU A 332 0.51 17.52 14.17
C LEU A 332 -0.73 18.12 13.50
N SER A 333 -0.92 17.91 12.22
CA SER A 333 -2.10 18.42 11.49
C SER A 333 -3.43 17.86 12.01
N GLY A 334 -3.44 16.66 12.60
CA GLY A 334 -4.65 16.01 13.13
C GLY A 334 -4.81 16.08 14.65
N GLY A 335 -3.83 16.63 15.36
CA GLY A 335 -3.83 16.71 16.83
C GLY A 335 -4.52 17.95 17.42
N ASN A 336 -5.05 18.84 16.57
CA ASN A 336 -5.73 20.07 16.98
C ASN A 336 -7.25 19.92 16.88
#